data_11fa17932e4672eaebe50f4a41e949e8
#
_entry.id   11fa17932e4672eaebe50f4a41e949e8
#
_cell.length_a   1.000
_cell.length_b   1.000
_cell.length_c   1.000
_cell.angle_alpha   90.00
_cell.angle_beta   90.00
_cell.angle_gamma   90.00
#
_symmetry.space_group_name_H-M   'P 1'
#
loop_
_entity.id
_entity.type
_entity.pdbx_description
1 polymer ?
#
loop_
_entity_poly.entity_id
_entity_poly.type
_entity_poly.pdbx_seq_one_letter_code
_entity_poly.pdbx_strand_id
1 'polypeptide(L)'
;TEYWHAPVAVNDLGWVSFQNDDYVLDLYGLGNDEARQIRAGGPATGDWMQGLAEAHDVRLAMIFPEWIAPIPCSWVAVGELQLAGQAVSVPVDHVSFYAVPAAGGAAETGVMVAKLKAFAASLPDGVQFRFADLTQVNKRNAYCAD
;
A
#
# COMPACT_ATOMS: atom_id res chain seq x y z
N THR A 1 0.34 -1.18 -14.94
CA THR A 1 -0.33 -2.46 -14.83
C THR A 1 -1.80 -2.37 -15.21
N GLU A 2 -2.49 -3.49 -15.48
CA GLU A 2 -3.79 -3.58 -16.15
C GLU A 2 -4.93 -2.76 -15.49
N TYR A 3 -4.92 -2.59 -14.17
CA TYR A 3 -6.01 -1.94 -13.42
C TYR A 3 -5.65 -0.57 -12.85
N TRP A 4 -4.36 -0.32 -12.65
CA TRP A 4 -3.87 0.92 -12.06
C TRP A 4 -2.70 1.46 -12.88
N HIS A 5 -2.95 2.47 -13.70
CA HIS A 5 -1.96 3.12 -14.58
C HIS A 5 -1.51 4.43 -13.94
N ALA A 6 -0.78 4.33 -12.83
CA ALA A 6 -0.22 5.45 -12.10
C ALA A 6 0.81 4.93 -11.08
N PRO A 7 1.65 5.79 -10.50
CA PRO A 7 2.60 5.41 -9.47
C PRO A 7 1.95 4.69 -8.29
N VAL A 8 2.66 3.68 -7.77
CA VAL A 8 2.27 2.90 -6.59
C VAL A 8 3.39 2.86 -5.56
N ALA A 9 3.05 2.68 -4.29
CA ALA A 9 4.02 2.39 -3.24
C ALA A 9 3.92 0.93 -2.79
N VAL A 10 5.07 0.32 -2.54
CA VAL A 10 5.19 -1.05 -2.03
C VAL A 10 6.32 -1.13 -1.00
N ASN A 11 6.33 -2.17 -0.18
CA ASN A 11 7.50 -2.54 0.63
C ASN A 11 8.08 -3.91 0.25
N ASP A 12 7.53 -4.52 -0.80
CA ASP A 12 8.10 -5.67 -1.50
C ASP A 12 8.05 -5.38 -3.01
N LEU A 13 9.21 -5.13 -3.61
CA LEU A 13 9.32 -4.79 -5.03
C LEU A 13 8.83 -5.92 -5.93
N GLY A 14 9.16 -7.14 -5.60
CA GLY A 14 8.75 -8.40 -6.21
C GLY A 14 8.16 -8.28 -7.62
N TRP A 15 7.02 -8.91 -7.82
CA TRP A 15 6.32 -8.95 -9.10
C TRP A 15 5.73 -7.61 -9.54
N VAL A 16 5.50 -6.68 -8.59
CA VAL A 16 4.88 -5.36 -8.89
C VAL A 16 5.77 -4.50 -9.77
N SER A 17 7.09 -4.61 -9.63
CA SER A 17 8.05 -3.87 -10.46
C SER A 17 8.38 -4.55 -11.80
N PHE A 18 8.04 -5.83 -11.98
CA PHE A 18 8.34 -6.55 -13.20
C PHE A 18 7.44 -6.09 -14.35
N GLN A 19 8.05 -5.62 -15.44
CA GLN A 19 7.35 -5.10 -16.62
C GLN A 19 6.30 -4.02 -16.32
N ASN A 20 6.55 -3.19 -15.30
CA ASN A 20 5.70 -2.08 -14.94
C ASN A 20 6.34 -0.77 -15.43
N ASP A 21 5.68 -0.09 -16.37
CA ASP A 21 6.14 1.19 -16.93
C ASP A 21 5.85 2.37 -15.97
N ASP A 22 4.93 2.20 -15.03
CA ASP A 22 4.63 3.20 -14.01
C ASP A 22 5.65 3.15 -12.86
N TYR A 23 5.88 4.29 -12.23
CA TYR A 23 6.83 4.38 -11.11
C TYR A 23 6.38 3.54 -9.91
N VAL A 24 7.29 2.74 -9.38
CA VAL A 24 7.11 1.94 -8.15
C VAL A 24 7.97 2.52 -7.05
N LEU A 25 7.35 3.16 -6.07
CA LEU A 25 8.00 3.67 -4.87
C LEU A 25 8.27 2.50 -3.91
N ASP A 26 9.54 2.14 -3.77
CA ASP A 26 9.97 1.14 -2.78
C ASP A 26 10.16 1.78 -1.41
N LEU A 27 9.23 1.53 -0.53
CA LEU A 27 9.28 2.03 0.86
C LEU A 27 10.23 1.21 1.75
N TYR A 28 10.60 -0.01 1.34
CA TYR A 28 11.55 -0.81 2.10
C TYR A 28 13.00 -0.34 1.90
N GLY A 29 13.28 0.24 0.73
CA GLY A 29 14.58 0.82 0.42
C GLY A 29 15.57 -0.15 -0.22
N LEU A 30 15.10 -1.21 -0.88
CA LEU A 30 15.95 -2.09 -1.70
C LEU A 30 16.32 -1.43 -3.02
N GLY A 31 15.38 -0.72 -3.62
CA GLY A 31 15.53 0.04 -4.86
C GLY A 31 15.39 1.55 -4.69
N ASN A 32 15.14 2.05 -3.49
CA ASN A 32 15.02 3.48 -3.18
C ASN A 32 15.99 3.89 -2.06
N ASP A 33 17.04 4.63 -2.41
CA ASP A 33 18.10 5.03 -1.48
C ASP A 33 17.60 6.03 -0.42
N GLU A 34 16.68 6.92 -0.77
CA GLU A 34 16.09 7.88 0.16
C GLU A 34 15.28 7.17 1.25
N ALA A 35 14.39 6.25 0.87
CA ALA A 35 13.65 5.42 1.83
C ALA A 35 14.60 4.62 2.73
N ARG A 36 15.67 4.05 2.16
CA ARG A 36 16.69 3.31 2.90
C ARG A 36 17.38 4.17 3.95
N GLN A 37 17.79 5.40 3.59
CA GLN A 37 18.47 6.33 4.50
C GLN A 37 17.53 6.78 5.64
N ILE A 38 16.28 7.11 5.33
CA ILE A 38 15.29 7.51 6.34
C ILE A 38 15.06 6.36 7.33
N ARG A 39 14.84 5.15 6.84
CA ARG A 39 14.62 3.98 7.70
C ARG A 39 15.82 3.63 8.56
N ALA A 40 17.03 3.81 8.06
CA ALA A 40 18.25 3.60 8.83
C ALA A 40 18.34 4.55 10.04
N GLY A 41 17.71 5.73 9.96
CA GLY A 41 17.58 6.68 11.06
C GLY A 41 16.53 6.31 12.13
N GLY A 42 15.73 5.26 11.91
CA GLY A 42 14.71 4.81 12.85
C GLY A 42 13.57 5.83 13.04
N PRO A 43 12.80 6.15 12.00
CA PRO A 43 11.74 7.16 12.08
C PRO A 43 10.66 6.77 13.10
N ALA A 44 10.23 7.73 13.91
CA ALA A 44 9.22 7.51 14.96
C ALA A 44 7.78 7.47 14.41
N THR A 45 7.55 8.07 13.23
CA THR A 45 6.22 8.15 12.59
C THR A 45 6.30 7.70 11.13
N GLY A 46 5.13 7.46 10.53
CA GLY A 46 5.01 7.13 9.11
C GLY A 46 5.06 8.33 8.15
N ASP A 47 5.16 9.56 8.63
CA ASP A 47 5.03 10.78 7.82
C ASP A 47 6.03 10.88 6.67
N TRP A 48 7.21 10.29 6.82
CA TRP A 48 8.20 10.21 5.75
C TRP A 48 7.67 9.47 4.51
N MET A 49 6.84 8.45 4.70
CA MET A 49 6.21 7.71 3.57
C MET A 49 5.21 8.61 2.84
N GLN A 50 4.46 9.44 3.58
CA GLN A 50 3.55 10.42 2.99
C GLN A 50 4.34 11.42 2.14
N GLY A 51 5.45 11.95 2.66
CA GLY A 51 6.32 12.87 1.92
C GLY A 51 6.85 12.27 0.61
N LEU A 52 7.35 11.03 0.64
CA LEU A 52 7.80 10.33 -0.58
C LEU A 52 6.64 10.05 -1.54
N ALA A 53 5.49 9.64 -1.04
CA ALA A 53 4.31 9.38 -1.87
C ALA A 53 3.82 10.66 -2.58
N GLU A 54 3.84 11.80 -1.90
CA GLU A 54 3.51 13.10 -2.48
C GLU A 54 4.51 13.51 -3.57
N ALA A 55 5.82 13.35 -3.30
CA ALA A 55 6.88 13.70 -4.24
C ALA A 55 6.80 12.92 -5.58
N HIS A 56 6.23 11.73 -5.55
CA HIS A 56 6.11 10.83 -6.70
C HIS A 56 4.66 10.64 -7.19
N ASP A 57 3.73 11.45 -6.73
CA ASP A 57 2.30 11.39 -7.09
C ASP A 57 1.63 10.02 -6.85
N VAL A 58 2.09 9.29 -5.84
CA VAL A 58 1.55 7.99 -5.45
C VAL A 58 0.18 8.17 -4.80
N ARG A 59 -0.81 7.37 -5.22
CA ARG A 59 -2.16 7.37 -4.66
C ARG A 59 -2.62 6.00 -4.15
N LEU A 60 -1.86 4.96 -4.43
CA LEU A 60 -2.11 3.59 -3.98
C LEU A 60 -0.86 3.01 -3.34
N ALA A 61 -0.98 2.51 -2.11
CA ALA A 61 0.06 1.72 -1.47
C ALA A 61 -0.43 0.29 -1.26
N MET A 62 0.45 -0.68 -1.56
CA MET A 62 0.23 -2.12 -1.38
C MET A 62 1.39 -2.64 -0.53
N ILE A 63 1.15 -2.85 0.75
CA ILE A 63 2.22 -3.10 1.73
C ILE A 63 1.86 -4.23 2.70
N PHE A 64 2.90 -4.81 3.28
CA PHE A 64 2.85 -5.58 4.52
C PHE A 64 3.11 -4.61 5.68
N PRO A 65 2.08 -4.10 6.36
CA PRO A 65 2.28 -3.04 7.35
C PRO A 65 3.13 -3.50 8.54
N GLU A 66 3.12 -4.79 8.88
CA GLU A 66 3.92 -5.38 9.95
C GLU A 66 5.43 -5.20 9.74
N TRP A 67 5.88 -5.04 8.47
CA TRP A 67 7.29 -4.92 8.15
C TRP A 67 7.80 -3.48 8.16
N ILE A 68 6.88 -2.51 8.15
CA ILE A 68 7.24 -1.11 7.90
C ILE A 68 6.54 -0.14 8.86
N ALA A 69 5.70 -0.63 9.75
CA ALA A 69 5.03 0.23 10.75
C ALA A 69 6.06 1.08 11.54
N PRO A 70 5.67 2.29 11.97
CA PRO A 70 4.37 2.90 11.78
C PRO A 70 4.16 3.45 10.36
N ILE A 71 2.92 3.39 9.86
CA ILE A 71 2.53 3.97 8.57
C ILE A 71 1.76 5.29 8.77
N PRO A 72 1.62 6.15 7.73
CA PRO A 72 0.92 7.42 7.87
C PRO A 72 -0.52 7.25 8.33
N CYS A 73 -0.93 8.00 9.35
CA CYS A 73 -2.30 7.96 9.86
C CYS A 73 -3.33 8.55 8.86
N SER A 74 -2.87 9.31 7.88
CA SER A 74 -3.68 9.83 6.78
C SER A 74 -4.07 8.80 5.72
N TRP A 75 -3.36 7.65 5.69
CA TRP A 75 -3.64 6.60 4.72
C TRP A 75 -4.89 5.82 5.10
N VAL A 76 -5.78 5.61 4.14
CA VAL A 76 -7.06 4.94 4.37
C VAL A 76 -6.99 3.51 3.84
N ALA A 77 -7.15 2.53 4.73
CA ALA A 77 -7.23 1.13 4.31
C ALA A 77 -8.47 0.91 3.43
N VAL A 78 -8.28 0.35 2.23
CA VAL A 78 -9.35 0.07 1.26
C VAL A 78 -9.62 -1.41 1.10
N GLY A 79 -8.71 -2.26 1.51
CA GLY A 79 -8.88 -3.70 1.50
C GLY A 79 -7.58 -4.46 1.67
N GLU A 80 -7.69 -5.77 1.59
CA GLU A 80 -6.59 -6.73 1.72
C GLU A 80 -6.68 -7.81 0.66
N LEU A 81 -5.56 -8.12 0.05
CA LEU A 81 -5.39 -9.30 -0.80
C LEU A 81 -4.91 -10.45 0.07
N GLN A 82 -5.63 -11.56 0.06
CA GLN A 82 -5.31 -12.74 0.86
C GLN A 82 -5.12 -13.98 -0.01
N LEU A 83 -4.17 -14.82 0.36
CA LEU A 83 -4.01 -16.17 -0.17
C LEU A 83 -4.89 -17.13 0.65
N ALA A 84 -5.67 -17.97 -0.05
CA ALA A 84 -6.35 -19.09 0.58
C ALA A 84 -5.34 -20.24 0.71
N GLY A 85 -4.85 -20.49 1.91
CA GLY A 85 -3.91 -21.58 2.18
C GLY A 85 -2.72 -21.12 3.02
N GLN A 86 -1.87 -22.07 3.38
CA GLN A 86 -0.70 -21.79 4.19
C GLN A 86 0.43 -21.25 3.32
N ALA A 87 0.86 -20.02 3.58
CA ALA A 87 2.03 -19.43 2.93
C ALA A 87 3.29 -20.24 3.34
N VAL A 88 4.06 -20.68 2.36
CA VAL A 88 5.25 -21.53 2.60
C VAL A 88 6.48 -20.69 2.96
N SER A 89 6.53 -19.43 2.57
CA SER A 89 7.75 -18.61 2.67
C SER A 89 7.60 -17.26 3.34
N VAL A 90 6.39 -16.80 3.56
CA VAL A 90 6.14 -15.47 4.16
C VAL A 90 5.27 -15.63 5.39
N PRO A 91 5.64 -15.10 6.56
CA PRO A 91 4.83 -15.23 7.77
C PRO A 91 3.50 -14.47 7.74
N VAL A 92 3.27 -13.67 6.68
CA VAL A 92 2.06 -12.87 6.49
C VAL A 92 1.37 -13.34 5.22
N ASP A 93 0.10 -13.69 5.31
CA ASP A 93 -0.72 -14.26 4.22
C ASP A 93 -1.54 -13.20 3.46
N HIS A 94 -1.35 -11.93 3.78
CA HIS A 94 -2.12 -10.83 3.19
C HIS A 94 -1.27 -9.60 2.88
N VAL A 95 -1.67 -8.86 1.85
CA VAL A 95 -1.15 -7.53 1.49
C VAL A 95 -2.25 -6.51 1.71
N SER A 96 -1.96 -5.48 2.48
CA SER A 96 -2.91 -4.40 2.76
C SER A 96 -2.81 -3.30 1.70
N PHE A 97 -3.96 -2.82 1.25
CA PHE A 97 -4.11 -1.78 0.23
C PHE A 97 -4.61 -0.49 0.90
N TYR A 98 -3.90 0.60 0.65
CA TYR A 98 -4.21 1.91 1.20
C TYR A 98 -4.41 2.94 0.11
N ALA A 99 -5.47 3.74 0.26
CA ALA A 99 -5.60 4.98 -0.49
C ALA A 99 -4.71 6.04 0.17
N VAL A 100 -3.83 6.64 -0.63
CA VAL A 100 -2.88 7.66 -0.22
C VAL A 100 -3.44 9.03 -0.61
N PRO A 101 -3.64 9.97 0.33
CA PRO A 101 -4.14 11.30 0.01
C PRO A 101 -3.12 12.10 -0.81
N ALA A 102 -3.62 13.03 -1.64
CA ALA A 102 -2.79 14.07 -2.22
C ALA A 102 -2.34 15.07 -1.14
N ALA A 103 -1.32 15.86 -1.42
CA ALA A 103 -0.85 16.91 -0.53
C ALA A 103 -2.01 17.84 -0.13
N GLY A 104 -2.29 17.95 1.18
CA GLY A 104 -3.37 18.75 1.73
C GLY A 104 -4.79 18.31 1.37
N GLY A 105 -4.96 17.13 0.74
CA GLY A 105 -6.24 16.59 0.32
C GLY A 105 -6.70 15.39 1.16
N ALA A 106 -7.88 14.86 0.82
CA ALA A 106 -8.38 13.59 1.33
C ALA A 106 -8.07 12.45 0.36
N ALA A 107 -8.00 11.22 0.86
CA ALA A 107 -7.82 10.04 0.03
C ALA A 107 -9.06 9.79 -0.85
N GLU A 108 -8.85 9.59 -2.16
CA GLU A 108 -9.91 9.36 -3.13
C GLU A 108 -10.33 7.87 -3.16
N THR A 109 -10.92 7.40 -2.06
CA THR A 109 -11.26 5.99 -1.87
C THR A 109 -12.30 5.46 -2.87
N GLY A 110 -13.24 6.29 -3.32
CA GLY A 110 -14.33 5.87 -4.21
C GLY A 110 -13.84 5.41 -5.58
N VAL A 111 -12.98 6.19 -6.22
CA VAL A 111 -12.38 5.85 -7.53
C VAL A 111 -11.48 4.62 -7.41
N MET A 112 -10.70 4.57 -6.35
CA MET A 112 -9.81 3.44 -6.08
C MET A 112 -10.58 2.14 -5.89
N VAL A 113 -11.62 2.13 -5.05
CA VAL A 113 -12.44 0.94 -4.82
C VAL A 113 -13.12 0.47 -6.11
N ALA A 114 -13.56 1.39 -6.98
CA ALA A 114 -14.12 1.00 -8.28
C ALA A 114 -13.11 0.24 -9.15
N LYS A 115 -11.85 0.70 -9.22
CA LYS A 115 -10.77 0.01 -9.94
C LYS A 115 -10.40 -1.33 -9.27
N LEU A 116 -10.32 -1.37 -7.95
CA LEU A 116 -10.02 -2.59 -7.21
C LEU A 116 -11.13 -3.65 -7.32
N LYS A 117 -12.38 -3.27 -7.55
CA LYS A 117 -13.46 -4.24 -7.84
C LYS A 117 -13.22 -4.99 -9.15
N ALA A 118 -12.75 -4.31 -10.19
CA ALA A 118 -12.38 -4.96 -11.44
C ALA A 118 -11.19 -5.92 -11.25
N PHE A 119 -10.18 -5.49 -10.52
CA PHE A 119 -9.05 -6.32 -10.13
C PHE A 119 -9.50 -7.56 -9.32
N ALA A 120 -10.32 -7.38 -8.29
CA ALA A 120 -10.82 -8.46 -7.45
C ALA A 120 -11.60 -9.52 -8.25
N ALA A 121 -12.34 -9.09 -9.29
CA ALA A 121 -13.09 -9.99 -10.17
C ALA A 121 -12.22 -10.83 -11.11
N SER A 122 -10.94 -10.47 -11.29
CA SER A 122 -9.97 -11.17 -12.16
C SER A 122 -9.03 -12.10 -11.40
N LEU A 123 -9.14 -12.17 -10.08
CA LEU A 123 -8.24 -12.97 -9.27
C LEU A 123 -8.44 -14.47 -9.54
N PRO A 124 -7.34 -15.25 -9.56
CA PRO A 124 -7.41 -16.70 -9.72
C PRO A 124 -7.97 -17.37 -8.47
N ASP A 125 -8.38 -18.63 -8.62
CA ASP A 125 -8.79 -19.48 -7.51
C ASP A 125 -7.71 -19.51 -6.42
N GLY A 126 -8.14 -19.41 -5.17
CA GLY A 126 -7.23 -19.41 -4.01
C GLY A 126 -6.67 -18.03 -3.65
N VAL A 127 -7.03 -16.98 -4.38
CA VAL A 127 -6.71 -15.59 -4.02
C VAL A 127 -8.00 -14.80 -3.89
N GLN A 128 -8.14 -14.02 -2.83
CA GLN A 128 -9.32 -13.20 -2.62
C GLN A 128 -8.96 -11.80 -2.16
N PHE A 129 -9.76 -10.82 -2.58
CA PHE A 129 -9.66 -9.45 -2.12
C PHE A 129 -10.83 -9.13 -1.17
N ARG A 130 -10.52 -8.72 0.05
CA ARG A 130 -11.51 -8.28 1.04
C ARG A 130 -11.49 -6.77 1.12
N PHE A 131 -12.63 -6.14 0.79
CA PHE A 131 -12.78 -4.69 0.91
C PHE A 131 -12.94 -4.28 2.36
N ALA A 132 -12.29 -3.18 2.74
CA ALA A 132 -12.49 -2.55 4.04
C ALA A 132 -13.89 -1.93 4.13
N ASP A 133 -14.45 -1.90 5.33
CA ASP A 133 -15.69 -1.17 5.61
C ASP A 133 -15.39 0.34 5.69
N LEU A 134 -15.56 1.03 4.58
CA LEU A 134 -15.30 2.47 4.47
C LEU A 134 -16.30 3.34 5.25
N THR A 135 -17.37 2.77 5.80
CA THR A 135 -18.27 3.51 6.70
C THR A 135 -17.64 3.73 8.08
N GLN A 136 -16.58 3.00 8.37
CA GLN A 136 -15.80 3.06 9.61
C GLN A 136 -14.46 3.83 9.45
N VAL A 137 -14.35 4.69 8.45
CA VAL A 137 -13.10 5.43 8.09
C VAL A 137 -12.50 6.21 9.27
N ASN A 138 -13.28 6.49 10.31
CA ASN A 138 -12.79 7.11 11.55
C ASN A 138 -12.09 6.13 12.53
N LYS A 139 -12.02 4.84 12.22
CA LYS A 139 -11.14 3.95 12.98
C LYS A 139 -9.72 4.19 12.49
N ARG A 140 -8.89 4.76 13.36
CA ARG A 140 -7.45 4.90 13.14
C ARG A 140 -6.90 3.59 12.61
N ASN A 141 -6.09 3.71 11.57
CA ASN A 141 -5.28 2.61 11.07
C ASN A 141 -4.49 2.00 12.26
N ALA A 142 -4.63 0.70 12.47
CA ALA A 142 -4.01 0.01 13.61
C ALA A 142 -2.48 0.11 13.62
N TYR A 143 -1.88 0.45 12.48
CA TYR A 143 -0.42 0.57 12.30
C TYR A 143 0.08 2.01 12.31
N CYS A 144 -0.76 3.01 12.55
CA CYS A 144 -0.30 4.38 12.68
C CYS A 144 0.12 4.69 14.13
N ALA A 145 1.22 5.41 14.29
CA ALA A 145 1.62 6.02 15.55
C ALA A 145 1.25 7.51 15.55
N ASP A 146 0.81 7.99 16.72
CA ASP A 146 0.60 9.42 16.97
C ASP A 146 1.92 10.13 17.17
#